data_677b6bab9e337b24ca06a1c3c898ec5f
#
_entry.id   677b6bab9e337b24ca06a1c3c898ec5f
#
_cell.length_a   1.000
_cell.length_b   1.000
_cell.length_c   1.000
_cell.angle_alpha   90.00
_cell.angle_beta   90.00
_cell.angle_gamma   90.00
#
_symmetry.space_group_name_H-M   'P 1'
#
loop_
_entity.id
_entity.type
_entity.pdbx_description
1 polymer ?
#
loop_
_entity_poly.entity_id
_entity_poly.type
_entity_poly.pdbx_seq_one_letter_code
_entity_poly.pdbx_strand_id
1 'polypeptide(L)'
;MSKINFTALFYIISVFAVHAQKSNFLTPQEKKEGWKLLFSGTDLKGWHAYGAKEPGSAWKIDQDAIKLDVPERAGNKAKNGGDIVIDQIINGDFEFKADWKVTKYANSGIFFFVKEESKYKNMHDTGLELQVTDNTIYEGAKENTHRAGDFFGVANARLREINPVGEWNLVHFVMKKNKLTVSLNGFVVQEHDMAGADWKKRVAESNLKNAPIAKGIYSGLIGLQDWGSTVWYRNVKLRVL
;
A
#
# COMPACT_ATOMS: atom_id res chain seq x y z
N MET A 1 9.63 -74.06 -0.26
CA MET A 1 8.45 -73.17 -0.10
C MET A 1 8.92 -71.90 0.57
N SER A 2 9.14 -70.89 -0.22
CA SER A 2 9.59 -69.59 0.27
C SER A 2 8.38 -68.73 0.62
N LYS A 3 8.32 -68.19 1.86
CA LYS A 3 7.26 -67.27 2.31
C LYS A 3 7.64 -65.86 1.95
N ILE A 4 6.87 -65.23 1.06
CA ILE A 4 7.00 -63.83 0.71
C ILE A 4 6.20 -63.03 1.74
N ASN A 5 6.90 -62.27 2.58
CA ASN A 5 6.28 -61.31 3.49
C ASN A 5 6.00 -60.00 2.73
N PHE A 6 4.70 -59.66 2.57
CA PHE A 6 4.27 -58.36 2.07
C PHE A 6 4.24 -57.37 3.24
N THR A 7 5.17 -56.41 3.24
CA THR A 7 5.12 -55.25 4.16
C THR A 7 4.30 -54.15 3.50
N ALA A 8 3.09 -53.90 4.01
CA ALA A 8 2.24 -52.80 3.54
C ALA A 8 2.79 -51.48 4.12
N LEU A 9 3.24 -50.61 3.22
CA LEU A 9 3.71 -49.25 3.57
C LEU A 9 2.49 -48.33 3.60
N PHE A 10 2.04 -47.93 4.80
CA PHE A 10 0.98 -46.92 4.95
C PHE A 10 1.57 -45.54 4.77
N TYR A 11 1.21 -44.85 3.66
CA TYR A 11 1.47 -43.46 3.48
C TYR A 11 0.44 -42.62 4.28
N ILE A 12 0.87 -41.97 5.37
CA ILE A 12 0.06 -40.99 6.07
C ILE A 12 0.13 -39.70 5.28
N ILE A 13 -0.92 -39.38 4.50
CA ILE A 13 -1.09 -38.09 3.86
C ILE A 13 -1.56 -37.10 4.94
N SER A 14 -0.63 -36.30 5.48
CA SER A 14 -0.97 -35.20 6.35
C SER A 14 -1.62 -34.08 5.52
N VAL A 15 -2.94 -33.99 5.57
CA VAL A 15 -3.68 -32.85 5.02
C VAL A 15 -3.46 -31.65 5.94
N PHE A 16 -2.54 -30.78 5.59
CA PHE A 16 -2.43 -29.47 6.24
C PHE A 16 -3.66 -28.65 5.83
N ALA A 17 -4.62 -28.52 6.73
CA ALA A 17 -5.69 -27.56 6.57
C ALA A 17 -5.05 -26.16 6.62
N VAL A 18 -4.88 -25.52 5.47
CA VAL A 18 -4.54 -24.11 5.39
C VAL A 18 -5.75 -23.33 5.92
N HIS A 19 -5.72 -23.02 7.21
CA HIS A 19 -6.69 -22.07 7.75
C HIS A 19 -6.39 -20.74 7.09
N ALA A 20 -7.32 -20.26 6.26
CA ALA A 20 -7.25 -18.90 5.72
C ALA A 20 -7.11 -17.93 6.91
N GLN A 21 -5.95 -17.31 7.03
CA GLN A 21 -5.71 -16.38 8.13
C GLN A 21 -6.73 -15.23 7.99
N LYS A 22 -7.53 -15.03 9.05
CA LYS A 22 -8.54 -13.96 9.09
C LYS A 22 -7.85 -12.62 8.79
N SER A 23 -8.38 -11.86 7.83
CA SER A 23 -7.90 -10.51 7.52
C SER A 23 -8.59 -9.46 8.41
N ASN A 24 -8.04 -8.25 8.40
CA ASN A 24 -8.58 -7.07 9.10
C ASN A 24 -8.85 -7.30 10.60
N PHE A 25 -7.85 -7.86 11.29
CA PHE A 25 -7.91 -7.99 12.75
C PHE A 25 -6.57 -7.55 13.37
N LEU A 26 -6.63 -7.19 14.63
CA LEU A 26 -5.44 -6.92 15.44
C LEU A 26 -5.14 -8.13 16.31
N THR A 27 -3.92 -8.63 16.26
CA THR A 27 -3.43 -9.62 17.20
C THR A 27 -3.42 -9.06 18.63
N PRO A 28 -3.39 -9.88 19.68
CA PRO A 28 -3.25 -9.40 21.05
C PRO A 28 -2.01 -8.52 21.23
N GLN A 29 -0.90 -8.84 20.57
CA GLN A 29 0.33 -8.07 20.60
C GLN A 29 0.15 -6.71 19.91
N GLU A 30 -0.45 -6.66 18.71
CA GLU A 30 -0.73 -5.40 18.01
C GLU A 30 -1.64 -4.47 18.84
N LYS A 31 -2.67 -5.03 19.51
CA LYS A 31 -3.53 -4.24 20.41
C LYS A 31 -2.73 -3.63 21.56
N LYS A 32 -1.83 -4.42 22.20
CA LYS A 32 -0.95 -3.96 23.28
C LYS A 32 0.02 -2.88 22.81
N GLU A 33 0.47 -2.97 21.56
CA GLU A 33 1.38 -2.00 20.94
C GLU A 33 0.67 -0.74 20.41
N GLY A 34 -0.64 -0.63 20.52
CA GLY A 34 -1.41 0.55 20.12
C GLY A 34 -1.76 0.62 18.63
N TRP A 35 -1.67 -0.49 17.88
CA TRP A 35 -2.15 -0.55 16.50
C TRP A 35 -3.65 -0.33 16.43
N LYS A 36 -4.09 0.35 15.39
CA LYS A 36 -5.50 0.55 15.03
C LYS A 36 -5.75 0.03 13.62
N LEU A 37 -6.92 -0.58 13.42
CA LEU A 37 -7.41 -0.89 12.07
C LEU A 37 -7.96 0.40 11.45
N LEU A 38 -7.54 0.68 10.23
CA LEU A 38 -8.11 1.75 9.39
C LEU A 38 -9.18 1.21 8.43
N PHE A 39 -9.36 -0.10 8.40
CA PHE A 39 -10.39 -0.79 7.63
C PHE A 39 -10.83 -2.06 8.35
N SER A 40 -12.14 -2.20 8.58
CA SER A 40 -12.75 -3.31 9.34
C SER A 40 -12.95 -4.59 8.52
N GLY A 41 -12.94 -4.49 7.19
CA GLY A 41 -13.32 -5.57 6.28
C GLY A 41 -14.78 -5.52 5.81
N THR A 42 -15.62 -4.63 6.36
CA THR A 42 -17.07 -4.64 6.12
C THR A 42 -17.61 -3.37 5.48
N ASP A 43 -16.96 -2.24 5.68
CA ASP A 43 -17.40 -0.94 5.15
C ASP A 43 -16.21 0.01 4.94
N LEU A 44 -16.46 1.15 4.28
CA LEU A 44 -15.48 2.20 4.05
C LEU A 44 -15.62 3.35 5.05
N LYS A 45 -16.17 3.09 6.24
CA LYS A 45 -16.31 4.10 7.27
C LYS A 45 -14.96 4.73 7.64
N GLY A 46 -14.91 6.06 7.66
CA GLY A 46 -13.68 6.83 7.88
C GLY A 46 -12.83 7.01 6.62
N TRP A 47 -13.31 6.56 5.45
CA TRP A 47 -12.72 6.85 4.15
C TRP A 47 -13.66 7.75 3.33
N HIS A 48 -13.09 8.71 2.61
CA HIS A 48 -13.82 9.56 1.68
C HIS A 48 -13.01 9.82 0.42
N ALA A 49 -13.67 10.21 -0.68
CA ALA A 49 -12.96 10.60 -1.88
C ALA A 49 -12.27 11.95 -1.66
N TYR A 50 -11.04 12.09 -2.13
CA TYR A 50 -10.27 13.33 -2.01
C TYR A 50 -11.08 14.51 -2.58
N GLY A 51 -11.32 15.51 -1.75
CA GLY A 51 -12.15 16.68 -2.08
C GLY A 51 -13.66 16.45 -2.03
N ALA A 52 -14.14 15.31 -1.51
CA ALA A 52 -15.57 15.00 -1.37
C ALA A 52 -15.86 14.35 -0.01
N LYS A 53 -17.13 14.02 0.27
CA LYS A 53 -17.53 13.46 1.57
C LYS A 53 -17.55 11.94 1.60
N GLU A 54 -17.82 11.30 0.48
CA GLU A 54 -18.03 9.87 0.37
C GLU A 54 -17.13 9.27 -0.69
N PRO A 55 -16.69 8.02 -0.57
CA PRO A 55 -15.96 7.34 -1.62
C PRO A 55 -16.80 7.22 -2.89
N GLY A 56 -16.15 7.26 -4.07
CA GLY A 56 -16.82 6.95 -5.32
C GLY A 56 -17.33 5.50 -5.35
N SER A 57 -18.42 5.24 -6.08
CA SER A 57 -19.06 3.91 -6.12
C SER A 57 -18.23 2.81 -6.80
N ALA A 58 -17.10 3.16 -7.44
CA ALA A 58 -16.12 2.20 -7.91
C ALA A 58 -15.31 1.56 -6.76
N TRP A 59 -15.23 2.20 -5.61
CA TRP A 59 -14.65 1.62 -4.40
C TRP A 59 -15.69 0.72 -3.72
N LYS A 60 -15.36 -0.55 -3.57
CA LYS A 60 -16.24 -1.61 -3.06
C LYS A 60 -15.55 -2.44 -2.00
N ILE A 61 -16.33 -3.24 -1.29
CA ILE A 61 -15.81 -4.32 -0.45
C ILE A 61 -15.89 -5.61 -1.24
N ASP A 62 -14.76 -6.32 -1.36
CA ASP A 62 -14.66 -7.61 -2.04
C ASP A 62 -13.77 -8.55 -1.22
N GLN A 63 -14.35 -9.65 -0.72
CA GLN A 63 -13.64 -10.66 0.09
C GLN A 63 -12.80 -10.04 1.23
N ASP A 64 -13.44 -9.23 2.07
CA ASP A 64 -12.79 -8.52 3.19
C ASP A 64 -11.69 -7.53 2.76
N ALA A 65 -11.68 -7.05 1.52
CA ALA A 65 -10.73 -6.05 1.04
C ALA A 65 -11.44 -4.81 0.48
N ILE A 66 -10.81 -3.65 0.60
CA ILE A 66 -11.15 -2.47 -0.19
C ILE A 66 -10.74 -2.77 -1.62
N LYS A 67 -11.67 -2.74 -2.56
CA LYS A 67 -11.43 -2.95 -3.99
C LYS A 67 -11.76 -1.71 -4.78
N LEU A 68 -10.85 -1.21 -5.58
CA LEU A 68 -11.19 -0.37 -6.70
C LEU A 68 -11.61 -1.27 -7.86
N ASP A 69 -12.91 -1.28 -8.16
CA ASP A 69 -13.50 -2.10 -9.22
C ASP A 69 -13.61 -1.27 -10.51
N VAL A 70 -12.87 -1.65 -11.53
CA VAL A 70 -12.73 -0.86 -12.77
C VAL A 70 -13.29 -1.62 -13.97
N PRO A 71 -14.63 -1.76 -14.09
CA PRO A 71 -15.25 -2.29 -15.30
C PRO A 71 -15.14 -1.30 -16.48
N GLU A 72 -15.13 0.01 -16.17
CA GLU A 72 -14.99 1.09 -17.14
C GLU A 72 -13.99 2.14 -16.63
N ARG A 73 -13.19 2.69 -17.53
CA ARG A 73 -12.26 3.79 -17.25
C ARG A 73 -12.81 5.12 -17.75
N ALA A 74 -12.47 6.20 -17.05
CA ALA A 74 -12.68 7.58 -17.48
C ALA A 74 -11.32 8.29 -17.46
N GLY A 75 -10.62 8.29 -18.58
CA GLY A 75 -9.23 8.72 -18.64
C GLY A 75 -8.32 7.81 -17.81
N ASN A 76 -7.61 8.39 -16.84
CA ASN A 76 -6.72 7.66 -15.92
C ASN A 76 -7.42 7.21 -14.62
N LYS A 77 -8.75 7.31 -14.53
CA LYS A 77 -9.52 6.95 -13.33
C LYS A 77 -10.62 5.95 -13.69
N ALA A 78 -11.11 5.25 -12.67
CA ALA A 78 -12.34 4.48 -12.78
C ALA A 78 -13.53 5.43 -12.97
N LYS A 79 -14.51 5.05 -13.77
CA LYS A 79 -15.79 5.74 -13.82
C LYS A 79 -16.43 5.69 -12.42
N ASN A 80 -16.79 6.84 -11.87
CA ASN A 80 -17.27 6.98 -10.48
C ASN A 80 -16.25 6.51 -9.41
N GLY A 81 -14.97 6.61 -9.71
CA GLY A 81 -13.87 6.35 -8.77
C GLY A 81 -13.37 7.63 -8.11
N GLY A 82 -12.07 7.87 -8.24
CA GLY A 82 -11.31 8.95 -7.60
C GLY A 82 -10.47 8.43 -6.44
N ASP A 83 -9.41 9.16 -6.13
CA ASP A 83 -8.55 8.80 -5.01
C ASP A 83 -9.34 8.88 -3.70
N ILE A 84 -9.07 7.99 -2.74
CA ILE A 84 -9.70 8.04 -1.42
C ILE A 84 -8.65 8.28 -0.34
N VAL A 85 -9.05 8.99 0.72
CA VAL A 85 -8.22 9.28 1.89
C VAL A 85 -8.94 8.86 3.16
N ILE A 86 -8.16 8.53 4.20
CA ILE A 86 -8.71 8.20 5.53
C ILE A 86 -8.74 9.46 6.40
N ASP A 87 -9.80 9.62 7.20
CA ASP A 87 -9.98 10.77 8.12
C ASP A 87 -8.87 10.88 9.19
N GLN A 88 -8.10 9.82 9.40
CA GLN A 88 -7.02 9.78 10.39
C GLN A 88 -5.78 10.55 9.91
N ILE A 89 -5.51 11.69 10.53
CA ILE A 89 -4.27 12.46 10.30
C ILE A 89 -3.09 11.75 10.95
N ILE A 90 -2.02 11.55 10.17
CA ILE A 90 -0.71 11.18 10.69
C ILE A 90 0.12 12.42 10.97
N ASN A 91 0.83 12.43 12.09
CA ASN A 91 1.75 13.52 12.47
C ASN A 91 2.84 12.95 13.39
N GLY A 92 4.10 13.25 13.05
CA GLY A 92 5.24 12.72 13.81
C GLY A 92 5.58 11.28 13.47
N ASP A 93 5.97 10.53 14.51
CA ASP A 93 6.43 9.15 14.36
C ASP A 93 5.26 8.18 14.29
N PHE A 94 5.24 7.29 13.29
CA PHE A 94 4.18 6.31 13.10
C PHE A 94 4.67 5.08 12.32
N GLU A 95 3.87 4.03 12.38
CA GLU A 95 3.98 2.85 11.51
C GLU A 95 2.65 2.60 10.80
N PHE A 96 2.75 2.21 9.55
CA PHE A 96 1.62 1.81 8.72
C PHE A 96 1.87 0.45 8.09
N LYS A 97 0.84 -0.40 8.04
CA LYS A 97 0.86 -1.68 7.33
C LYS A 97 -0.36 -1.79 6.43
N ALA A 98 -0.18 -2.41 5.29
CA ALA A 98 -1.27 -2.84 4.42
C ALA A 98 -0.83 -4.02 3.57
N ASP A 99 -1.77 -4.91 3.24
CA ASP A 99 -1.61 -5.85 2.14
C ASP A 99 -2.27 -5.24 0.91
N TRP A 100 -1.63 -5.41 -0.25
CA TRP A 100 -2.18 -5.01 -1.54
C TRP A 100 -2.08 -6.14 -2.58
N LYS A 101 -3.00 -6.12 -3.53
CA LYS A 101 -3.06 -7.06 -4.64
C LYS A 101 -3.54 -6.33 -5.88
N VAL A 102 -2.98 -6.66 -7.04
CA VAL A 102 -3.28 -5.98 -8.31
C VAL A 102 -3.65 -6.96 -9.42
N THR A 103 -4.37 -6.48 -10.42
CA THR A 103 -4.54 -7.19 -11.70
C THR A 103 -3.34 -6.96 -12.62
N LYS A 104 -3.28 -7.71 -13.70
CA LYS A 104 -2.26 -7.52 -14.75
C LYS A 104 -2.32 -6.09 -15.31
N TYR A 105 -1.16 -5.49 -15.46
CA TYR A 105 -0.98 -4.10 -15.92
C TYR A 105 -1.63 -3.04 -15.04
N ALA A 106 -1.93 -3.37 -13.80
CA ALA A 106 -2.49 -2.38 -12.86
C ALA A 106 -1.44 -1.42 -12.36
N ASN A 107 -1.89 -0.17 -12.12
CA ASN A 107 -1.15 0.87 -11.44
C ASN A 107 -2.04 1.53 -10.40
N SER A 108 -1.51 1.75 -9.23
CA SER A 108 -2.09 2.42 -8.07
C SER A 108 -0.98 2.90 -7.13
N GLY A 109 -1.32 3.50 -6.00
CA GLY A 109 -0.37 3.99 -5.00
C GLY A 109 -0.96 4.10 -3.60
N ILE A 110 -0.10 4.06 -2.60
CA ILE A 110 -0.42 4.43 -1.22
C ILE A 110 0.27 5.76 -0.95
N PHE A 111 -0.52 6.77 -0.61
CA PHE A 111 -0.02 8.12 -0.36
C PHE A 111 0.11 8.42 1.12
N PHE A 112 1.17 9.11 1.49
CA PHE A 112 1.41 9.60 2.85
C PHE A 112 1.55 11.11 2.85
N PHE A 113 1.17 11.77 3.95
CA PHE A 113 1.27 13.22 4.15
C PHE A 113 0.38 14.06 3.23
N VAL A 114 -0.71 13.49 2.74
CA VAL A 114 -1.66 14.18 1.86
C VAL A 114 -2.29 15.37 2.57
N LYS A 115 -2.33 16.52 1.92
CA LYS A 115 -3.05 17.70 2.38
C LYS A 115 -4.32 17.87 1.56
N GLU A 116 -5.46 17.85 2.22
CA GLU A 116 -6.75 18.08 1.62
C GLU A 116 -7.19 19.52 1.91
N GLU A 117 -6.62 20.43 1.16
CA GLU A 117 -6.89 21.86 1.23
C GLU A 117 -7.34 22.36 -0.15
N SER A 118 -8.25 23.35 -0.22
CA SER A 118 -8.85 23.86 -1.47
C SER A 118 -7.85 24.31 -2.54
N LYS A 119 -6.64 24.68 -2.15
CA LYS A 119 -5.55 25.06 -3.06
C LYS A 119 -4.91 23.89 -3.80
N TYR A 120 -5.07 22.67 -3.29
CA TYR A 120 -4.54 21.45 -3.91
C TYR A 120 -5.68 20.70 -4.60
N LYS A 121 -5.53 20.46 -5.90
CA LYS A 121 -6.58 19.86 -6.73
C LYS A 121 -6.56 18.32 -6.68
N ASN A 122 -5.38 17.75 -6.44
CA ASN A 122 -5.17 16.32 -6.50
C ASN A 122 -4.38 15.84 -5.29
N MET A 123 -4.59 14.59 -4.92
CA MET A 123 -3.85 13.94 -3.82
C MET A 123 -2.34 13.95 -4.07
N HIS A 124 -1.92 13.75 -5.32
CA HIS A 124 -0.52 13.72 -5.73
C HIS A 124 0.18 15.09 -5.73
N ASP A 125 -0.57 16.21 -5.54
CA ASP A 125 0.04 17.54 -5.41
C ASP A 125 0.87 17.66 -4.12
N THR A 126 0.57 16.86 -3.11
CA THR A 126 1.18 16.96 -1.78
C THR A 126 1.66 15.64 -1.19
N GLY A 127 1.03 14.53 -1.55
CA GLY A 127 1.29 13.22 -0.97
C GLY A 127 2.55 12.57 -1.52
N LEU A 128 3.34 11.95 -0.64
CA LEU A 128 4.44 11.05 -1.01
C LEU A 128 3.83 9.71 -1.42
N GLU A 129 3.93 9.37 -2.70
CA GLU A 129 3.36 8.16 -3.26
C GLU A 129 4.33 6.98 -3.17
N LEU A 130 3.91 5.92 -2.50
CA LEU A 130 4.52 4.59 -2.58
C LEU A 130 3.79 3.78 -3.66
N GLN A 131 4.50 3.44 -4.74
CA GLN A 131 3.93 2.75 -5.89
C GLN A 131 3.40 1.35 -5.55
N VAL A 132 2.18 1.08 -6.02
CA VAL A 132 1.48 -0.21 -5.98
C VAL A 132 1.15 -0.59 -7.41
N THR A 133 1.94 -1.47 -8.02
CA THR A 133 1.84 -1.73 -9.45
C THR A 133 2.25 -3.15 -9.83
N ASP A 134 1.77 -3.61 -10.97
CA ASP A 134 2.33 -4.75 -11.68
C ASP A 134 3.63 -4.31 -12.37
N ASN A 135 4.77 -4.79 -11.89
CA ASN A 135 6.08 -4.41 -12.40
C ASN A 135 6.29 -4.77 -13.88
N THR A 136 5.50 -5.67 -14.45
CA THR A 136 5.62 -6.04 -15.87
C THR A 136 5.26 -4.90 -16.83
N ILE A 137 4.56 -3.85 -16.35
CA ILE A 137 4.28 -2.64 -17.14
C ILE A 137 5.60 -1.93 -17.54
N TYR A 138 6.62 -2.05 -16.70
CA TYR A 138 7.88 -1.30 -16.80
C TYR A 138 9.06 -2.17 -17.23
N GLU A 139 8.80 -3.40 -17.73
CA GLU A 139 9.85 -4.25 -18.29
C GLU A 139 10.57 -3.53 -19.42
N GLY A 140 11.90 -3.36 -19.26
CA GLY A 140 12.76 -2.65 -20.20
C GLY A 140 12.83 -1.13 -20.04
N ALA A 141 12.07 -0.51 -19.14
CA ALA A 141 12.25 0.91 -18.81
C ALA A 141 13.59 1.15 -18.11
N LYS A 142 14.40 2.07 -18.63
CA LYS A 142 15.75 2.38 -18.09
C LYS A 142 15.70 3.25 -16.83
N GLU A 143 14.63 4.02 -16.63
CA GLU A 143 14.44 4.92 -15.49
C GLU A 143 13.15 4.56 -14.79
N ASN A 144 13.23 4.28 -13.50
CA ASN A 144 12.13 3.67 -12.80
C ASN A 144 11.94 4.24 -11.40
N THR A 145 11.17 5.30 -11.33
CA THR A 145 10.48 5.69 -10.09
C THR A 145 9.02 5.24 -10.12
N HIS A 146 8.72 4.12 -10.84
CA HIS A 146 7.36 3.65 -11.11
C HIS A 146 7.13 2.19 -10.74
N ARG A 147 8.15 1.48 -10.21
CA ARG A 147 8.00 0.09 -9.77
C ARG A 147 7.35 0.02 -8.40
N ALA A 148 6.75 -1.12 -8.10
CA ALA A 148 6.23 -1.38 -6.76
C ALA A 148 7.30 -1.10 -5.69
N GLY A 149 6.95 -0.26 -4.71
CA GLY A 149 7.85 0.16 -3.65
C GLY A 149 8.70 1.41 -3.94
N ASP A 150 8.73 1.92 -5.18
CA ASP A 150 9.33 3.21 -5.48
C ASP A 150 8.53 4.35 -4.83
N PHE A 151 9.21 5.42 -4.45
CA PHE A 151 8.54 6.71 -4.23
C PHE A 151 8.47 7.45 -5.55
N PHE A 152 7.26 7.54 -6.11
CA PHE A 152 7.02 8.12 -7.44
C PHE A 152 7.70 9.47 -7.60
N GLY A 153 8.57 9.58 -8.62
CA GLY A 153 9.31 10.80 -8.92
C GLY A 153 10.36 11.23 -7.88
N VAL A 154 10.54 10.51 -6.77
CA VAL A 154 11.44 10.90 -5.67
C VAL A 154 12.61 9.95 -5.48
N ALA A 155 12.34 8.64 -5.35
CA ALA A 155 13.38 7.67 -5.05
C ALA A 155 13.03 6.27 -5.53
N ASN A 156 13.99 5.58 -6.12
CA ASN A 156 13.87 4.17 -6.49
C ASN A 156 14.00 3.26 -5.26
N ALA A 157 13.17 2.23 -5.22
CA ALA A 157 13.32 1.13 -4.30
C ALA A 157 14.54 0.26 -4.65
N ARG A 158 15.10 -0.41 -3.64
CA ARG A 158 15.99 -1.54 -3.87
C ARG A 158 15.22 -2.61 -4.63
N LEU A 159 15.82 -3.13 -5.71
CA LEU A 159 15.18 -4.16 -6.54
C LEU A 159 14.87 -5.40 -5.72
N ARG A 160 13.60 -5.80 -5.73
CA ARG A 160 13.09 -7.04 -5.15
C ARG A 160 11.97 -7.57 -6.00
N GLU A 161 11.86 -8.88 -6.06
CA GLU A 161 10.68 -9.53 -6.59
C GLU A 161 9.51 -9.28 -5.64
N ILE A 162 8.37 -8.97 -6.22
CA ILE A 162 7.07 -8.92 -5.55
C ILE A 162 6.31 -10.20 -5.87
N ASN A 163 5.31 -10.52 -5.05
CA ASN A 163 4.44 -11.64 -5.35
C ASN A 163 3.67 -11.38 -6.67
N PRO A 164 3.40 -12.43 -7.45
CA PRO A 164 2.77 -12.30 -8.75
C PRO A 164 1.42 -11.57 -8.73
N VAL A 165 1.00 -11.09 -9.89
CA VAL A 165 -0.34 -10.56 -10.12
C VAL A 165 -1.41 -11.52 -9.58
N GLY A 166 -2.37 -10.98 -8.83
CA GLY A 166 -3.41 -11.75 -8.16
C GLY A 166 -3.04 -12.26 -6.77
N GLU A 167 -1.78 -12.10 -6.35
CA GLU A 167 -1.31 -12.45 -5.01
C GLU A 167 -1.12 -11.23 -4.13
N TRP A 168 -1.19 -11.43 -2.81
CA TRP A 168 -1.06 -10.38 -1.82
C TRP A 168 0.41 -10.03 -1.56
N ASN A 169 0.71 -8.73 -1.55
CA ASN A 169 1.98 -8.16 -1.15
C ASN A 169 1.78 -7.36 0.14
N LEU A 170 2.70 -7.48 1.08
CA LEU A 170 2.67 -6.76 2.34
C LEU A 170 3.60 -5.55 2.29
N VAL A 171 3.09 -4.37 2.60
CA VAL A 171 3.90 -3.17 2.86
C VAL A 171 3.93 -2.86 4.36
N HIS A 172 5.12 -2.48 4.85
CA HIS A 172 5.31 -1.92 6.17
C HIS A 172 6.13 -0.63 6.05
N PHE A 173 5.50 0.50 6.35
CA PHE A 173 6.08 1.84 6.33
C PHE A 173 6.32 2.29 7.76
N VAL A 174 7.53 2.73 8.07
CA VAL A 174 7.95 3.19 9.40
C VAL A 174 8.55 4.58 9.27
N MET A 175 7.97 5.54 9.96
CA MET A 175 8.54 6.87 10.15
C MET A 175 8.89 7.04 11.62
N LYS A 176 10.18 7.23 11.94
CA LYS A 176 10.63 7.40 13.32
C LYS A 176 11.83 8.34 13.38
N LYS A 177 11.71 9.44 14.13
CA LYS A 177 12.76 10.46 14.29
C LYS A 177 13.34 10.90 12.94
N ASN A 178 12.48 11.23 11.98
CA ASN A 178 12.82 11.57 10.59
C ASN A 178 13.53 10.45 9.79
N LYS A 179 13.62 9.26 10.31
CA LYS A 179 14.06 8.08 9.54
C LYS A 179 12.86 7.38 8.96
N LEU A 180 12.86 7.21 7.66
CA LEU A 180 11.84 6.50 6.91
C LEU A 180 12.40 5.17 6.45
N THR A 181 11.68 4.10 6.75
CA THR A 181 11.97 2.75 6.25
C THR A 181 10.70 2.16 5.65
N VAL A 182 10.80 1.58 4.46
CA VAL A 182 9.71 0.78 3.86
C VAL A 182 10.20 -0.63 3.57
N SER A 183 9.39 -1.59 3.97
CA SER A 183 9.60 -3.00 3.61
C SER A 183 8.47 -3.50 2.72
N LEU A 184 8.80 -4.29 1.70
CA LEU A 184 7.87 -5.10 0.92
C LEU A 184 8.14 -6.58 1.19
N ASN A 185 7.10 -7.32 1.53
CA ASN A 185 7.18 -8.76 1.82
C ASN A 185 8.31 -9.11 2.81
N GLY A 186 8.55 -8.24 3.81
CA GLY A 186 9.59 -8.38 4.83
C GLY A 186 10.99 -7.92 4.43
N PHE A 187 11.21 -7.49 3.18
CA PHE A 187 12.51 -6.97 2.72
C PHE A 187 12.50 -5.44 2.70
N VAL A 188 13.50 -4.80 3.31
CA VAL A 188 13.67 -3.35 3.27
C VAL A 188 14.01 -2.90 1.87
N VAL A 189 13.13 -2.08 1.28
CA VAL A 189 13.26 -1.55 -0.10
C VAL A 189 13.56 -0.06 -0.13
N GLN A 190 13.20 0.70 0.91
CA GLN A 190 13.49 2.14 1.05
C GLN A 190 14.06 2.43 2.43
N GLU A 191 15.08 3.27 2.50
CA GLU A 191 15.63 3.83 3.74
C GLU A 191 16.09 5.26 3.48
N HIS A 192 15.52 6.23 4.20
CA HIS A 192 15.85 7.64 4.01
C HIS A 192 15.95 8.38 5.36
N ASP A 193 16.89 9.31 5.43
CA ASP A 193 16.91 10.36 6.44
C ASP A 193 16.16 11.58 5.87
N MET A 194 14.91 11.74 6.24
CA MET A 194 14.06 12.81 5.70
C MET A 194 14.48 14.22 6.17
N ALA A 195 15.33 14.33 7.21
CA ALA A 195 15.98 15.58 7.61
C ALA A 195 17.30 15.82 6.83
N GLY A 196 17.86 14.80 6.19
CA GLY A 196 19.15 14.82 5.52
C GLY A 196 19.16 15.60 4.22
N ALA A 197 20.35 15.98 3.77
CA ALA A 197 20.55 16.77 2.55
C ALA A 197 20.15 16.00 1.28
N ASP A 198 20.44 14.69 1.23
CA ASP A 198 20.11 13.84 0.08
C ASP A 198 18.58 13.77 -0.16
N TRP A 199 17.81 13.55 0.90
CA TRP A 199 16.35 13.54 0.81
C TRP A 199 15.79 14.88 0.36
N LYS A 200 16.27 15.99 0.96
CA LYS A 200 15.85 17.34 0.59
C LYS A 200 16.13 17.63 -0.89
N LYS A 201 17.29 17.21 -1.38
CA LYS A 201 17.65 17.34 -2.81
C LYS A 201 16.68 16.55 -3.69
N ARG A 202 16.43 15.27 -3.39
CA ARG A 202 15.48 14.42 -4.16
C ARG A 202 14.10 15.05 -4.24
N VAL A 203 13.56 15.53 -3.11
CA VAL A 203 12.26 16.20 -3.08
C VAL A 203 12.27 17.49 -3.89
N ALA A 204 13.33 18.29 -3.79
CA ALA A 204 13.47 19.55 -4.55
C ALA A 204 13.56 19.34 -6.08
N GLU A 205 14.06 18.17 -6.51
CA GLU A 205 14.17 17.79 -7.93
C GLU A 205 12.94 17.02 -8.44
N SER A 206 11.96 16.72 -7.56
CA SER A 206 10.78 15.91 -7.85
C SER A 206 9.53 16.73 -8.17
N ASN A 207 8.43 16.04 -8.48
CA ASN A 207 7.09 16.61 -8.59
C ASN A 207 6.59 17.23 -7.26
N LEU A 208 7.19 16.86 -6.12
CA LEU A 208 6.83 17.36 -4.78
C LEU A 208 7.61 18.62 -4.35
N LYS A 209 8.41 19.24 -5.22
CA LYS A 209 9.25 20.42 -4.92
C LYS A 209 8.50 21.61 -4.30
N ASN A 210 7.20 21.73 -4.58
CA ASN A 210 6.32 22.79 -4.05
C ASN A 210 5.37 22.27 -2.94
N ALA A 211 5.42 20.99 -2.61
CA ALA A 211 4.57 20.38 -1.59
C ALA A 211 5.08 20.71 -0.17
N PRO A 212 4.22 20.57 0.86
CA PRO A 212 4.63 20.75 2.26
C PRO A 212 5.83 19.89 2.69
N ILE A 213 5.97 18.71 2.12
CA ILE A 213 7.09 17.79 2.36
C ILE A 213 8.44 18.43 1.98
N ALA A 214 8.50 19.28 0.96
CA ALA A 214 9.71 20.01 0.59
C ALA A 214 10.18 21.00 1.66
N LYS A 215 9.26 21.41 2.55
CA LYS A 215 9.53 22.26 3.71
C LYS A 215 9.74 21.47 5.00
N GLY A 216 9.85 20.14 4.92
CA GLY A 216 10.01 19.25 6.07
C GLY A 216 8.72 19.03 6.87
N ILE A 217 7.55 19.28 6.29
CA ILE A 217 6.25 19.06 6.94
C ILE A 217 5.77 17.66 6.61
N TYR A 218 5.95 16.74 7.55
CA TYR A 218 5.60 15.32 7.44
C TYR A 218 4.34 15.02 8.24
N SER A 219 3.23 15.59 7.84
CA SER A 219 1.91 15.36 8.45
C SER A 219 0.83 15.42 7.37
N GLY A 220 -0.29 14.73 7.56
CA GLY A 220 -1.42 14.72 6.63
C GLY A 220 -2.21 13.43 6.68
N LEU A 221 -2.98 13.19 5.64
CA LEU A 221 -3.80 11.99 5.50
C LEU A 221 -3.00 10.87 4.80
N ILE A 222 -3.49 9.64 4.93
CA ILE A 222 -3.08 8.50 4.10
C ILE A 222 -4.15 8.31 3.03
N GLY A 223 -3.73 8.06 1.78
CA GLY A 223 -4.64 7.86 0.67
C GLY A 223 -4.34 6.63 -0.16
N LEU A 224 -5.35 6.17 -0.91
CA LEU A 224 -5.26 5.10 -1.89
C LEU A 224 -5.61 5.66 -3.26
N GLN A 225 -4.76 5.40 -4.25
CA GLN A 225 -4.89 5.98 -5.58
C GLN A 225 -5.85 5.19 -6.47
N ASP A 226 -6.67 5.93 -7.19
CA ASP A 226 -7.36 5.48 -8.39
C ASP A 226 -6.56 5.89 -9.64
N TRP A 227 -5.88 4.93 -10.27
CA TRP A 227 -5.24 5.12 -11.58
C TRP A 227 -5.95 4.30 -12.68
N GLY A 228 -7.25 4.06 -12.50
CA GLY A 228 -8.08 3.33 -13.45
C GLY A 228 -7.69 1.86 -13.64
N SER A 229 -7.22 1.23 -12.58
CA SER A 229 -6.84 -0.18 -12.56
C SER A 229 -7.44 -0.87 -11.34
N THR A 230 -7.83 -2.13 -11.50
CA THR A 230 -8.38 -2.89 -10.38
C THR A 230 -7.28 -3.28 -9.39
N VAL A 231 -7.47 -2.89 -8.13
CA VAL A 231 -6.55 -3.13 -7.02
C VAL A 231 -7.35 -3.45 -5.75
N TRP A 232 -6.75 -4.22 -4.84
CA TRP A 232 -7.33 -4.54 -3.53
C TRP A 232 -6.36 -4.15 -2.42
N TYR A 233 -6.93 -3.69 -1.28
CA TYR A 233 -6.20 -3.40 -0.05
C TYR A 233 -6.90 -4.05 1.14
N ARG A 234 -6.14 -4.64 2.06
CA ARG A 234 -6.63 -5.18 3.34
C ARG A 234 -5.58 -5.05 4.43
N ASN A 235 -5.91 -5.44 5.65
CA ASN A 235 -5.00 -5.33 6.80
C ASN A 235 -4.41 -3.93 6.96
N VAL A 236 -5.21 -2.90 6.59
CA VAL A 236 -4.77 -1.50 6.66
C VAL A 236 -4.75 -1.09 8.13
N LYS A 237 -3.55 -0.88 8.66
CA LYS A 237 -3.29 -0.64 10.09
C LYS A 237 -2.36 0.54 10.28
N LEU A 238 -2.56 1.26 11.37
CA LEU A 238 -1.73 2.40 11.78
C LEU A 238 -1.38 2.29 13.26
N ARG A 239 -0.16 2.68 13.60
CA ARG A 239 0.29 2.88 14.97
C ARG A 239 1.03 4.21 15.07
N VAL A 240 0.68 5.05 16.04
CA VAL A 240 1.48 6.22 16.44
C VAL A 240 2.55 5.74 17.42
N LEU A 241 3.81 6.21 17.27
CA LEU A 241 4.97 5.78 18.07
C LEU A 241 5.30 6.78 19.17
#